data_61a371aaa5cc45703848427f382c1d70
#
_entry.id   61a371aaa5cc45703848427f382c1d70
#
_cell.length_a   1.000
_cell.length_b   1.000
_cell.length_c   1.000
_cell.angle_alpha   90.00
_cell.angle_beta   90.00
_cell.angle_gamma   90.00
#
_symmetry.space_group_name_H-M   'P 1'
#
loop_
_entity.id
_entity.type
_entity.pdbx_description
1 polymer ?
#
loop_
_entity_poly.entity_id
_entity_poly.type
_entity_poly.pdbx_seq_one_letter_code
_entity_poly.pdbx_strand_id
1 'polypeptide(L)'
;KILATSLLIEAFLYEEQTRRGISLKHFDEFNDVADHCTVCHKCLTPCPVDIDFGDVSISMRNFLRKQGKKKFNPGSYAAMLFLNATDPTTIKIIRKTMIEWGYAGQRLGYQLAKRFGLIGSQTRNPPATVGKPPLKAQVIHMINKPMPGHLPKKTSRALLGLEDPAIVPVIRNPARLNEDSEAVFYFPGCGSERLFGQVGLATQAMLFHLGAQTVLPPGYLCCGYPQTSAGNDDKGQAITTANRVLFHRVANTLNYLDIKTVIVSCGTCMDQLLKYQFDKIFPGCRLLDIHEYLMEKGLKLDGVTGTRYMYHDPCHTPIKTYNPLKVANDLLGGGVKLSDRCCGESGTLAVTRPDISTQVRSRKQEEIIKVAAEINQETASTENPKIKLLTSCPSCLQGLSRYNDDTGIEADYIVVEMAKHLLGSTWMEDYIASANNGGIERVLL
;
A
#
# COMPACT_ATOMS: atom_id res chain seq x y z
N LYS A 1 -22.24 11.94 -2.47
CA LYS A 1 -22.04 11.10 -1.29
C LYS A 1 -22.42 11.84 -0.01
N ILE A 2 -21.80 12.98 0.29
CA ILE A 2 -22.07 13.78 1.50
C ILE A 2 -23.55 14.06 1.61
N LEU A 3 -24.19 14.63 0.58
CA LEU A 3 -25.62 14.91 0.57
C LEU A 3 -26.47 13.65 0.81
N ALA A 4 -26.16 12.54 0.13
CA ALA A 4 -26.89 11.29 0.30
C ALA A 4 -26.81 10.76 1.74
N THR A 5 -25.62 10.84 2.36
CA THR A 5 -25.43 10.42 3.75
C THR A 5 -26.14 11.35 4.74
N SER A 6 -26.10 12.67 4.50
CA SER A 6 -26.80 13.64 5.34
C SER A 6 -28.32 13.42 5.29
N LEU A 7 -28.89 13.26 4.10
CA LEU A 7 -30.31 12.97 3.92
C LEU A 7 -30.73 11.64 4.58
N LEU A 8 -29.85 10.64 4.58
CA LEU A 8 -30.10 9.38 5.28
C LEU A 8 -30.12 9.58 6.79
N ILE A 9 -29.17 10.32 7.33
CA ILE A 9 -29.12 10.61 8.78
C ILE A 9 -30.35 11.39 9.19
N GLU A 10 -30.73 12.41 8.42
CA GLU A 10 -31.99 13.16 8.68
C GLU A 10 -33.23 12.27 8.63
N ALA A 11 -33.35 11.44 7.60
CA ALA A 11 -34.44 10.50 7.47
C ALA A 11 -34.51 9.51 8.64
N PHE A 12 -33.36 9.01 9.09
CA PHE A 12 -33.27 8.11 10.24
C PHE A 12 -33.69 8.83 11.55
N LEU A 13 -33.17 10.02 11.80
CA LEU A 13 -33.51 10.80 12.98
C LEU A 13 -34.99 11.16 13.00
N TYR A 14 -35.56 11.56 11.85
CA TYR A 14 -36.99 11.82 11.73
C TYR A 14 -37.83 10.58 12.01
N GLU A 15 -37.38 9.42 11.54
CA GLU A 15 -38.08 8.16 11.72
C GLU A 15 -38.01 7.63 13.15
N GLU A 16 -36.89 7.79 13.83
CA GLU A 16 -36.74 7.48 15.25
C GLU A 16 -37.75 8.30 16.09
N GLN A 17 -37.96 9.56 15.71
CA GLN A 17 -38.96 10.42 16.36
C GLN A 17 -40.41 9.96 16.06
N THR A 18 -40.68 9.43 14.87
CA THR A 18 -42.02 9.04 14.43
C THR A 18 -42.33 7.55 14.57
N ARG A 19 -41.34 6.72 14.88
CA ARG A 19 -41.41 5.25 15.04
C ARG A 19 -42.01 4.51 13.85
N ARG A 20 -41.81 4.97 12.63
CA ARG A 20 -42.42 4.38 11.42
C ARG A 20 -41.64 3.21 10.84
N GLY A 21 -40.37 3.06 11.12
CA GLY A 21 -39.51 1.94 10.71
C GLY A 21 -39.30 1.80 9.20
N ILE A 22 -39.51 2.88 8.40
CA ILE A 22 -39.43 2.84 6.93
C ILE A 22 -38.01 2.98 6.44
N SER A 23 -37.20 3.89 7.00
CA SER A 23 -35.86 4.17 6.55
C SER A 23 -34.91 2.98 6.76
N LEU A 24 -35.08 2.20 7.85
CA LEU A 24 -34.31 0.98 8.08
C LEU A 24 -34.49 -0.09 6.99
N LYS A 25 -35.64 -0.11 6.30
CA LYS A 25 -35.89 -1.03 5.18
C LYS A 25 -35.03 -0.69 3.96
N HIS A 26 -34.72 0.59 3.75
CA HIS A 26 -33.98 1.10 2.61
C HIS A 26 -32.47 1.27 2.86
N PHE A 27 -31.95 0.94 4.04
CA PHE A 27 -30.54 1.06 4.33
C PHE A 27 -29.63 0.23 3.41
N ASP A 28 -30.13 -0.83 2.80
CA ASP A 28 -29.35 -1.62 1.85
C ASP A 28 -29.04 -0.86 0.55
N GLU A 29 -29.79 0.18 0.21
CA GLU A 29 -29.52 1.05 -0.95
C GLU A 29 -28.24 1.87 -0.74
N PHE A 30 -27.87 2.12 0.51
CA PHE A 30 -26.63 2.85 0.86
C PHE A 30 -25.33 2.03 0.73
N ASN A 31 -25.41 0.73 0.44
CA ASN A 31 -24.22 -0.05 0.14
C ASN A 31 -23.38 0.58 -0.98
N ASP A 32 -24.05 1.04 -2.05
CA ASP A 32 -23.38 1.66 -3.18
C ASP A 32 -22.68 2.97 -2.77
N VAL A 33 -23.38 3.84 -2.02
CA VAL A 33 -22.82 5.10 -1.51
C VAL A 33 -21.61 4.86 -0.61
N ALA A 34 -21.70 3.90 0.32
CA ALA A 34 -20.60 3.55 1.22
C ALA A 34 -19.40 2.98 0.44
N ASP A 35 -19.64 2.14 -0.58
CA ASP A 35 -18.58 1.49 -1.34
C ASP A 35 -17.91 2.41 -2.38
N HIS A 36 -18.51 3.56 -2.70
CA HIS A 36 -17.89 4.59 -3.52
C HIS A 36 -16.73 5.33 -2.83
N CYS A 37 -16.62 5.27 -1.51
CA CYS A 37 -15.55 5.93 -0.78
C CYS A 37 -14.27 5.09 -0.84
N THR A 38 -13.16 5.74 -1.18
CA THR A 38 -11.82 5.13 -1.19
C THR A 38 -11.14 5.20 0.17
N VAL A 39 -11.78 5.83 1.16
CA VAL A 39 -11.22 6.05 2.51
C VAL A 39 -9.84 6.72 2.42
N CYS A 40 -9.73 7.76 1.59
CA CYS A 40 -8.46 8.48 1.38
C CYS A 40 -8.29 9.68 2.33
N HIS A 41 -9.29 10.01 3.14
CA HIS A 41 -9.34 11.11 4.11
C HIS A 41 -9.06 12.52 3.54
N LYS A 42 -8.83 12.67 2.23
CA LYS A 42 -8.58 13.99 1.60
C LYS A 42 -9.78 14.94 1.62
N CYS A 43 -10.95 14.50 2.05
CA CYS A 43 -12.11 15.36 2.28
C CYS A 43 -12.06 16.10 3.63
N LEU A 44 -11.22 15.68 4.55
CA LEU A 44 -11.05 16.34 5.86
C LEU A 44 -10.47 17.75 5.70
N THR A 45 -9.35 17.87 4.97
CA THR A 45 -8.62 19.15 4.81
C THR A 45 -9.47 20.32 4.30
N PRO A 46 -10.34 20.15 3.26
CA PRO A 46 -11.20 21.25 2.79
C PRO A 46 -12.48 21.41 3.59
N CYS A 47 -12.76 20.57 4.59
CA CYS A 47 -13.98 20.62 5.35
C CYS A 47 -13.90 21.69 6.45
N PRO A 48 -14.78 22.73 6.44
CA PRO A 48 -14.72 23.80 7.42
C PRO A 48 -15.18 23.39 8.83
N VAL A 49 -15.71 22.19 8.99
CA VAL A 49 -16.22 21.61 10.24
C VAL A 49 -15.55 20.28 10.60
N ASP A 50 -14.39 20.01 10.03
CA ASP A 50 -13.51 18.85 10.31
C ASP A 50 -14.22 17.48 10.20
N ILE A 51 -15.19 17.35 9.28
CA ILE A 51 -15.84 16.05 9.02
C ILE A 51 -14.99 15.23 8.05
N ASP A 52 -14.46 14.11 8.55
CA ASP A 52 -13.83 13.10 7.73
C ASP A 52 -14.85 12.13 7.14
N PHE A 53 -15.13 12.27 5.86
CA PHE A 53 -16.06 11.39 5.18
C PHE A 53 -15.52 9.96 4.96
N GLY A 54 -14.22 9.75 5.09
CA GLY A 54 -13.61 8.42 5.14
C GLY A 54 -14.09 7.64 6.35
N ASP A 55 -14.03 8.25 7.54
CA ASP A 55 -14.51 7.65 8.78
C ASP A 55 -16.03 7.43 8.79
N VAL A 56 -16.80 8.40 8.27
CA VAL A 56 -18.24 8.23 8.07
C VAL A 56 -18.54 7.01 7.17
N SER A 57 -17.76 6.82 6.10
CA SER A 57 -17.95 5.68 5.19
C SER A 57 -17.57 4.34 5.84
N ILE A 58 -16.54 4.29 6.67
CA ILE A 58 -16.18 3.11 7.47
C ILE A 58 -17.32 2.77 8.43
N SER A 59 -17.79 3.76 9.18
CA SER A 59 -18.89 3.61 10.14
C SER A 59 -20.18 3.12 9.46
N MET A 60 -20.50 3.66 8.27
CA MET A 60 -21.63 3.21 7.47
C MET A 60 -21.47 1.74 7.01
N ARG A 61 -20.29 1.35 6.52
CA ARG A 61 -20.02 -0.05 6.14
C ARG A 61 -20.17 -1.00 7.32
N ASN A 62 -19.66 -0.59 8.50
CA ASN A 62 -19.75 -1.36 9.73
C ASN A 62 -21.21 -1.50 10.19
N PHE A 63 -21.97 -0.40 10.17
CA PHE A 63 -23.39 -0.40 10.48
C PHE A 63 -24.18 -1.34 9.55
N LEU A 64 -24.01 -1.23 8.23
CA LEU A 64 -24.67 -2.10 7.25
C LEU A 64 -24.32 -3.58 7.49
N ARG A 65 -23.09 -3.88 7.90
CA ARG A 65 -22.67 -5.24 8.24
C ARG A 65 -23.37 -5.75 9.51
N LYS A 66 -23.38 -4.96 10.57
CA LYS A 66 -24.06 -5.31 11.83
C LYS A 66 -25.55 -5.55 11.65
N GLN A 67 -26.19 -4.80 10.74
CA GLN A 67 -27.59 -4.98 10.38
C GLN A 67 -27.85 -6.12 9.37
N GLY A 68 -26.84 -6.87 8.96
CA GLY A 68 -26.97 -7.92 7.95
C GLY A 68 -27.32 -7.42 6.54
N LYS A 69 -27.20 -6.11 6.30
CA LYS A 69 -27.57 -5.45 5.03
C LYS A 69 -26.39 -5.17 4.10
N LYS A 70 -25.18 -5.48 4.51
CA LYS A 70 -23.99 -5.33 3.67
C LYS A 70 -24.01 -6.35 2.54
N LYS A 71 -24.08 -5.88 1.30
CA LYS A 71 -24.08 -6.75 0.10
C LYS A 71 -22.74 -7.44 -0.08
N PHE A 72 -22.79 -8.74 -0.44
CA PHE A 72 -21.59 -9.51 -0.73
C PHE A 72 -20.92 -9.02 -2.02
N ASN A 73 -19.60 -8.84 -1.96
CA ASN A 73 -18.78 -8.50 -3.11
C ASN A 73 -17.65 -9.55 -3.23
N PRO A 74 -17.66 -10.41 -4.28
CA PRO A 74 -16.69 -11.50 -4.42
C PRO A 74 -15.26 -11.00 -4.58
N GLY A 75 -15.04 -9.85 -5.27
CA GLY A 75 -13.72 -9.25 -5.42
C GLY A 75 -13.15 -8.77 -4.07
N SER A 76 -13.98 -8.13 -3.25
CA SER A 76 -13.59 -7.73 -1.90
C SER A 76 -13.28 -8.93 -1.02
N TYR A 77 -14.10 -9.99 -1.10
CA TYR A 77 -13.89 -11.21 -0.34
C TYR A 77 -12.56 -11.88 -0.69
N ALA A 78 -12.28 -12.06 -1.99
CA ALA A 78 -11.04 -12.66 -2.47
C ALA A 78 -9.80 -11.82 -2.06
N ALA A 79 -9.88 -10.50 -2.18
CA ALA A 79 -8.82 -9.60 -1.73
C ALA A 79 -8.57 -9.71 -0.22
N MET A 80 -9.64 -9.76 0.60
CA MET A 80 -9.50 -9.94 2.06
C MET A 80 -8.92 -11.29 2.43
N LEU A 81 -9.22 -12.36 1.69
CA LEU A 81 -8.62 -13.68 1.87
C LEU A 81 -7.10 -13.61 1.68
N PHE A 82 -6.63 -12.98 0.62
CA PHE A 82 -5.20 -12.80 0.36
C PHE A 82 -4.51 -11.92 1.41
N LEU A 83 -5.12 -10.78 1.76
CA LEU A 83 -4.51 -9.79 2.66
C LEU A 83 -4.42 -10.29 4.11
N ASN A 84 -5.32 -11.17 4.54
CA ASN A 84 -5.38 -11.64 5.93
C ASN A 84 -4.84 -13.07 6.13
N ALA A 85 -4.47 -13.79 5.06
CA ALA A 85 -3.87 -15.10 5.19
C ALA A 85 -2.58 -15.03 6.02
N THR A 86 -2.38 -15.93 6.95
CA THR A 86 -1.16 -16.05 7.78
C THR A 86 -0.42 -17.35 7.56
N ASP A 87 -1.12 -18.36 7.06
CA ASP A 87 -0.54 -19.66 6.75
C ASP A 87 0.28 -19.63 5.46
N PRO A 88 1.55 -20.06 5.47
CA PRO A 88 2.44 -20.04 4.31
C PRO A 88 1.90 -20.80 3.09
N THR A 89 1.27 -21.97 3.32
CA THR A 89 0.72 -22.79 2.24
C THR A 89 -0.45 -22.10 1.55
N THR A 90 -1.35 -21.53 2.35
CA THR A 90 -2.48 -20.75 1.85
C THR A 90 -1.99 -19.53 1.06
N ILE A 91 -1.00 -18.80 1.55
CA ILE A 91 -0.42 -17.65 0.86
C ILE A 91 0.19 -18.07 -0.47
N LYS A 92 0.95 -19.16 -0.52
CA LYS A 92 1.55 -19.70 -1.73
C LYS A 92 0.50 -20.07 -2.79
N ILE A 93 -0.59 -20.72 -2.39
CA ILE A 93 -1.68 -21.14 -3.28
C ILE A 93 -2.40 -19.90 -3.82
N ILE A 94 -2.83 -18.99 -2.94
CA ILE A 94 -3.55 -17.77 -3.33
C ILE A 94 -2.68 -16.89 -4.20
N ARG A 95 -1.38 -16.74 -3.88
CA ARG A 95 -0.44 -15.99 -4.69
C ARG A 95 -0.33 -16.57 -6.10
N LYS A 96 -0.16 -17.88 -6.23
CA LYS A 96 -0.06 -18.56 -7.52
C LYS A 96 -1.34 -18.40 -8.36
N THR A 97 -2.50 -18.59 -7.74
CA THR A 97 -3.78 -18.55 -8.45
C THR A 97 -4.26 -17.14 -8.77
N MET A 98 -4.26 -16.24 -7.78
CA MET A 98 -4.80 -14.89 -7.95
C MET A 98 -3.79 -13.90 -8.52
N ILE A 99 -2.52 -13.95 -8.08
CA ILE A 99 -1.53 -12.98 -8.51
C ILE A 99 -0.86 -13.45 -9.80
N GLU A 100 -0.25 -14.63 -9.83
CA GLU A 100 0.45 -15.08 -11.04
C GLU A 100 -0.52 -15.35 -12.21
N TRP A 101 -1.47 -16.26 -12.01
CA TRP A 101 -2.41 -16.65 -13.06
C TRP A 101 -3.49 -15.60 -13.33
N GLY A 102 -4.05 -15.03 -12.26
CA GLY A 102 -5.09 -14.00 -12.37
C GLY A 102 -4.58 -12.74 -13.07
N TYR A 103 -3.38 -12.25 -12.73
CA TYR A 103 -2.77 -11.08 -13.39
C TYR A 103 -2.34 -11.43 -14.83
N ALA A 104 -1.83 -12.63 -15.07
CA ALA A 104 -1.50 -13.08 -16.43
C ALA A 104 -2.75 -13.14 -17.32
N GLY A 105 -3.84 -13.73 -16.82
CA GLY A 105 -5.12 -13.78 -17.51
C GLY A 105 -5.71 -12.39 -17.77
N GLN A 106 -5.61 -11.48 -16.80
CA GLN A 106 -6.06 -10.10 -16.96
C GLN A 106 -5.23 -9.34 -18.02
N ARG A 107 -3.90 -9.53 -18.05
CA ARG A 107 -3.03 -8.95 -19.09
C ARG A 107 -3.36 -9.50 -20.48
N LEU A 108 -3.61 -10.81 -20.58
CA LEU A 108 -4.06 -11.43 -21.84
C LEU A 108 -5.40 -10.84 -22.30
N GLY A 109 -6.36 -10.70 -21.38
CA GLY A 109 -7.64 -10.05 -21.65
C GLY A 109 -7.48 -8.60 -22.13
N TYR A 110 -6.59 -7.83 -21.49
CA TYR A 110 -6.23 -6.49 -21.94
C TYR A 110 -5.65 -6.48 -23.37
N GLN A 111 -4.67 -7.33 -23.65
CA GLN A 111 -4.04 -7.43 -24.98
C GLN A 111 -5.05 -7.78 -26.07
N LEU A 112 -5.92 -8.77 -25.82
CA LEU A 112 -6.98 -9.16 -26.74
C LEU A 112 -7.97 -8.01 -26.96
N ALA A 113 -8.44 -7.37 -25.88
CA ALA A 113 -9.36 -6.24 -25.98
C ALA A 113 -8.75 -5.05 -26.73
N LYS A 114 -7.46 -4.76 -26.53
CA LYS A 114 -6.71 -3.75 -27.28
C LYS A 114 -6.61 -4.12 -28.77
N ARG A 115 -6.28 -5.37 -29.08
CA ARG A 115 -6.15 -5.88 -30.46
C ARG A 115 -7.48 -5.84 -31.24
N PHE A 116 -8.60 -6.12 -30.58
CA PHE A 116 -9.92 -6.06 -31.16
C PHE A 116 -10.57 -4.69 -31.13
N GLY A 117 -9.85 -3.64 -30.70
CA GLY A 117 -10.36 -2.27 -30.64
C GLY A 117 -11.45 -2.02 -29.59
N LEU A 118 -11.65 -2.95 -28.64
CA LEU A 118 -12.62 -2.81 -27.56
C LEU A 118 -12.18 -1.76 -26.52
N ILE A 119 -10.88 -1.52 -26.41
CA ILE A 119 -10.25 -0.48 -25.59
C ILE A 119 -9.26 0.30 -26.47
N GLY A 120 -9.30 1.63 -26.39
CA GLY A 120 -8.37 2.48 -27.16
C GLY A 120 -6.94 2.42 -26.62
N SER A 121 -5.97 2.80 -27.48
CA SER A 121 -4.56 2.97 -27.07
C SER A 121 -4.37 4.14 -26.09
N GLN A 122 -5.27 5.14 -26.15
CA GLN A 122 -5.29 6.28 -25.23
C GLN A 122 -6.47 6.16 -24.28
N THR A 123 -6.29 6.65 -23.04
CA THR A 123 -7.37 6.71 -22.07
C THR A 123 -8.44 7.69 -22.57
N ARG A 124 -9.65 7.19 -22.78
CA ARG A 124 -10.81 8.04 -23.07
C ARG A 124 -11.38 8.57 -21.77
N ASN A 125 -11.99 9.75 -21.82
CA ASN A 125 -12.77 10.25 -20.69
C ASN A 125 -13.83 9.20 -20.33
N PRO A 126 -13.79 8.65 -19.12
CA PRO A 126 -14.75 7.62 -18.72
C PRO A 126 -16.16 8.22 -18.66
N PRO A 127 -17.19 7.46 -19.01
CA PRO A 127 -18.56 7.93 -18.88
C PRO A 127 -18.89 8.23 -17.42
N ALA A 128 -19.73 9.24 -17.21
CA ALA A 128 -20.29 9.49 -15.88
C ALA A 128 -21.09 8.25 -15.45
N THR A 129 -20.77 7.74 -14.25
CA THR A 129 -21.49 6.59 -13.69
C THR A 129 -22.48 7.07 -12.63
N VAL A 130 -23.75 6.77 -12.86
CA VAL A 130 -24.81 6.89 -11.86
C VAL A 130 -25.28 5.48 -11.53
N GLY A 131 -25.20 5.10 -10.26
CA GLY A 131 -25.51 3.75 -9.82
C GLY A 131 -24.39 2.73 -10.12
N LYS A 132 -24.73 1.45 -10.05
CA LYS A 132 -23.80 0.35 -10.29
C LYS A 132 -23.94 -0.16 -11.74
N PRO A 133 -22.89 -0.05 -12.57
CA PRO A 133 -22.93 -0.57 -13.95
C PRO A 133 -23.13 -2.10 -13.99
N PRO A 134 -23.66 -2.64 -15.09
CA PRO A 134 -23.82 -4.08 -15.28
C PRO A 134 -22.46 -4.78 -15.26
N LEU A 135 -22.45 -6.08 -14.90
CA LEU A 135 -21.22 -6.88 -14.77
C LEU A 135 -20.32 -6.82 -16.02
N LYS A 136 -20.90 -6.84 -17.22
CA LYS A 136 -20.16 -6.72 -18.48
C LYS A 136 -19.33 -5.43 -18.54
N ALA A 137 -19.91 -4.31 -18.13
CA ALA A 137 -19.19 -3.03 -18.09
C ALA A 137 -18.09 -3.05 -17.03
N GLN A 138 -18.31 -3.65 -15.85
CA GLN A 138 -17.29 -3.81 -14.82
C GLN A 138 -16.10 -4.61 -15.31
N VAL A 139 -16.31 -5.70 -16.06
CA VAL A 139 -15.23 -6.49 -16.65
C VAL A 139 -14.42 -5.65 -17.65
N ILE A 140 -15.07 -4.87 -18.52
CA ILE A 140 -14.38 -3.97 -19.46
C ILE A 140 -13.52 -2.95 -18.71
N HIS A 141 -14.05 -2.33 -17.65
CA HIS A 141 -13.29 -1.41 -16.83
C HIS A 141 -12.09 -2.08 -16.12
N MET A 142 -12.25 -3.32 -15.68
CA MET A 142 -11.18 -4.09 -15.04
C MET A 142 -10.01 -4.39 -16.00
N ILE A 143 -10.31 -4.71 -17.26
CA ILE A 143 -9.30 -5.02 -18.27
C ILE A 143 -8.79 -3.80 -19.04
N ASN A 144 -9.26 -2.61 -18.75
CA ASN A 144 -8.89 -1.38 -19.46
C ASN A 144 -7.39 -1.00 -19.35
N LYS A 145 -6.71 -1.44 -18.30
CA LYS A 145 -5.25 -1.27 -18.11
C LYS A 145 -4.64 -2.58 -17.58
N PRO A 146 -3.42 -2.93 -18.01
CA PRO A 146 -2.79 -4.18 -17.59
C PRO A 146 -2.44 -4.20 -16.12
N MET A 147 -2.52 -5.34 -15.47
CA MET A 147 -1.95 -5.56 -14.12
C MET A 147 -0.42 -5.67 -14.20
N PRO A 148 0.32 -5.34 -13.11
CA PRO A 148 1.77 -5.45 -13.07
C PRO A 148 2.27 -6.82 -13.51
N GLY A 149 3.32 -6.86 -14.35
CA GLY A 149 3.87 -8.09 -14.94
C GLY A 149 5.06 -8.69 -14.22
N HIS A 150 5.86 -7.86 -13.57
CA HIS A 150 7.18 -8.24 -13.03
C HIS A 150 7.15 -8.32 -11.50
N LEU A 151 6.24 -9.15 -10.95
CA LEU A 151 6.20 -9.41 -9.53
C LEU A 151 7.11 -10.57 -9.15
N PRO A 152 7.81 -10.53 -8.00
CA PRO A 152 8.61 -11.66 -7.52
C PRO A 152 7.75 -12.92 -7.41
N LYS A 153 8.27 -14.07 -7.81
CA LYS A 153 7.54 -15.36 -7.77
C LYS A 153 7.28 -15.83 -6.33
N LYS A 154 8.15 -15.46 -5.39
CA LYS A 154 8.04 -15.81 -3.98
C LYS A 154 7.87 -14.54 -3.13
N THR A 155 7.33 -14.69 -1.95
CA THR A 155 7.28 -13.63 -0.94
C THR A 155 8.68 -13.36 -0.38
N SER A 156 8.90 -12.20 0.25
CA SER A 156 10.18 -11.88 0.88
C SER A 156 10.57 -12.91 1.95
N ARG A 157 9.60 -13.36 2.77
CA ARG A 157 9.85 -14.39 3.79
C ARG A 157 10.23 -15.74 3.22
N ALA A 158 9.56 -16.18 2.15
CA ALA A 158 9.87 -17.45 1.50
C ALA A 158 11.26 -17.46 0.85
N LEU A 159 11.76 -16.29 0.41
CA LEU A 159 13.12 -16.15 -0.13
C LEU A 159 14.20 -16.24 0.98
N LEU A 160 13.87 -15.80 2.19
CA LEU A 160 14.78 -15.79 3.34
C LEU A 160 14.58 -16.99 4.29
N GLY A 161 13.63 -17.91 4.01
CA GLY A 161 13.32 -19.02 4.88
C GLY A 161 12.79 -18.60 6.25
N LEU A 162 11.94 -17.56 6.30
CA LEU A 162 11.42 -16.93 7.52
C LEU A 162 9.89 -17.05 7.67
N GLU A 163 9.33 -18.16 7.18
CA GLU A 163 7.87 -18.37 7.19
C GLU A 163 7.34 -18.98 8.50
N ASP A 164 8.23 -19.50 9.36
CA ASP A 164 7.84 -20.14 10.63
C ASP A 164 7.32 -19.09 11.63
N PRO A 165 6.06 -19.20 12.08
CA PRO A 165 5.47 -18.28 13.05
C PRO A 165 5.98 -18.45 14.49
N ALA A 166 6.75 -19.50 14.79
CA ALA A 166 7.37 -19.72 16.09
C ALA A 166 8.74 -19.02 16.23
N ILE A 167 9.25 -18.44 15.14
CA ILE A 167 10.57 -17.83 15.09
C ILE A 167 10.49 -16.32 14.90
N VAL A 168 11.20 -15.57 15.73
CA VAL A 168 11.47 -14.16 15.56
C VAL A 168 12.81 -14.00 14.84
N PRO A 169 12.83 -13.53 13.60
CA PRO A 169 14.08 -13.29 12.89
C PRO A 169 14.73 -11.99 13.36
N VAL A 170 16.03 -12.04 13.65
CA VAL A 170 16.87 -10.87 13.84
C VAL A 170 17.91 -10.87 12.73
N ILE A 171 17.86 -9.89 11.84
CA ILE A 171 18.74 -9.79 10.68
C ILE A 171 19.84 -8.79 10.97
N ARG A 172 21.09 -9.22 10.85
CA ARG A 172 22.30 -8.42 11.12
C ARG A 172 23.30 -8.58 10.01
N ASN A 173 24.01 -7.50 9.70
CA ASN A 173 25.16 -7.57 8.80
C ASN A 173 26.42 -7.86 9.62
N PRO A 174 27.01 -9.08 9.55
CA PRO A 174 28.17 -9.42 10.35
C PRO A 174 29.39 -8.55 10.10
N ALA A 175 29.50 -7.97 8.87
CA ALA A 175 30.62 -7.10 8.50
C ALA A 175 30.46 -5.65 8.99
N ARG A 176 29.25 -5.25 9.44
CA ARG A 176 28.95 -3.87 9.86
C ARG A 176 28.40 -3.77 11.29
N LEU A 177 28.16 -4.90 11.92
CA LEU A 177 27.69 -4.96 13.30
C LEU A 177 28.76 -4.45 14.25
N ASN A 178 28.39 -3.51 15.11
CA ASN A 178 29.23 -2.94 16.16
C ASN A 178 28.38 -2.62 17.40
N GLU A 179 28.98 -2.10 18.45
CA GLU A 179 28.31 -1.76 19.72
C GLU A 179 27.26 -0.65 19.56
N ASP A 180 27.45 0.24 18.57
CA ASP A 180 26.52 1.35 18.27
C ASP A 180 25.41 0.95 17.29
N SER A 181 25.36 -0.32 16.87
CA SER A 181 24.35 -0.81 15.91
C SER A 181 22.94 -0.73 16.50
N GLU A 182 22.12 0.15 15.94
CA GLU A 182 20.73 0.37 16.36
C GLU A 182 19.86 -0.86 16.11
N ALA A 183 19.03 -1.24 17.09
CA ALA A 183 18.03 -2.26 16.91
C ALA A 183 16.71 -1.61 16.44
N VAL A 184 16.14 -2.12 15.35
CA VAL A 184 14.89 -1.64 14.76
C VAL A 184 13.89 -2.79 14.61
N PHE A 185 12.61 -2.51 14.85
CA PHE A 185 11.53 -3.44 14.57
C PHE A 185 10.88 -3.07 13.23
N TYR A 186 11.05 -3.89 12.21
CA TYR A 186 10.46 -3.65 10.89
C TYR A 186 9.18 -4.45 10.70
N PHE A 187 8.07 -3.74 10.50
CA PHE A 187 6.77 -4.33 10.14
C PHE A 187 6.52 -4.17 8.62
N PRO A 188 6.77 -5.19 7.79
CA PRO A 188 6.64 -5.08 6.35
C PRO A 188 5.17 -4.95 5.88
N GLY A 189 4.23 -5.54 6.62
CA GLY A 189 2.83 -5.62 6.23
C GLY A 189 2.59 -6.50 5.00
N CYS A 190 1.32 -6.67 4.64
CA CYS A 190 0.91 -7.60 3.58
C CYS A 190 1.32 -7.15 2.16
N GLY A 191 1.38 -5.84 1.91
CA GLY A 191 1.74 -5.28 0.59
C GLY A 191 3.21 -5.50 0.24
N SER A 192 4.11 -5.07 1.12
CA SER A 192 5.56 -5.14 0.90
C SER A 192 6.14 -6.54 1.09
N GLU A 193 5.39 -7.45 1.71
CA GLU A 193 5.88 -8.80 1.99
C GLU A 193 5.32 -9.83 1.01
N ARG A 194 4.01 -9.77 0.73
CA ARG A 194 3.31 -10.82 -0.03
C ARG A 194 3.11 -10.48 -1.50
N LEU A 195 2.85 -9.20 -1.82
CA LEU A 195 2.58 -8.77 -3.19
C LEU A 195 3.86 -8.24 -3.86
N PHE A 196 4.42 -7.18 -3.31
CA PHE A 196 5.63 -6.54 -3.78
C PHE A 196 6.83 -6.92 -2.88
N GLY A 197 7.19 -8.19 -2.87
CA GLY A 197 8.28 -8.71 -2.01
C GLY A 197 9.60 -7.95 -2.17
N GLN A 198 9.86 -7.36 -3.36
CA GLN A 198 11.03 -6.50 -3.58
C GLN A 198 11.04 -5.26 -2.66
N VAL A 199 9.89 -4.71 -2.27
CA VAL A 199 9.83 -3.55 -1.35
C VAL A 199 10.30 -3.97 0.04
N GLY A 200 9.80 -5.11 0.53
CA GLY A 200 10.22 -5.66 1.83
C GLY A 200 11.69 -6.04 1.86
N LEU A 201 12.20 -6.64 0.77
CA LEU A 201 13.62 -6.99 0.63
C LEU A 201 14.50 -5.75 0.53
N ALA A 202 14.10 -4.73 -0.25
CA ALA A 202 14.87 -3.49 -0.36
C ALA A 202 14.95 -2.75 0.97
N THR A 203 13.85 -2.70 1.72
CA THR A 203 13.84 -2.13 3.07
C THR A 203 14.84 -2.86 3.98
N GLN A 204 14.79 -4.20 4.00
CA GLN A 204 15.71 -5.00 4.79
C GLN A 204 17.16 -4.87 4.30
N ALA A 205 17.39 -4.84 2.99
CA ALA A 205 18.74 -4.68 2.41
C ALA A 205 19.35 -3.32 2.77
N MET A 206 18.56 -2.25 2.76
CA MET A 206 19.03 -0.92 3.15
C MET A 206 19.34 -0.85 4.66
N LEU A 207 18.52 -1.46 5.51
CA LEU A 207 18.79 -1.57 6.94
C LEU A 207 20.05 -2.41 7.21
N PHE A 208 20.19 -3.52 6.50
CA PHE A 208 21.39 -4.38 6.55
C PHE A 208 22.65 -3.64 6.10
N HIS A 209 22.53 -2.84 5.04
CA HIS A 209 23.62 -1.98 4.56
C HIS A 209 24.04 -0.93 5.59
N LEU A 210 23.10 -0.37 6.35
CA LEU A 210 23.36 0.57 7.43
C LEU A 210 23.93 -0.08 8.70
N GLY A 211 23.97 -1.41 8.78
CA GLY A 211 24.41 -2.13 9.99
C GLY A 211 23.36 -2.18 11.10
N ALA A 212 22.11 -1.86 10.82
CA ALA A 212 21.02 -1.97 11.78
C ALA A 212 20.68 -3.44 12.09
N GLN A 213 20.33 -3.73 13.34
CA GLN A 213 19.81 -5.01 13.77
C GLN A 213 18.28 -5.06 13.54
N THR A 214 17.86 -5.69 12.47
CA THR A 214 16.46 -5.66 12.04
C THR A 214 15.68 -6.84 12.61
N VAL A 215 14.77 -6.55 13.54
CA VAL A 215 13.83 -7.53 14.07
C VAL A 215 12.58 -7.56 13.20
N LEU A 216 12.20 -8.73 12.70
CA LEU A 216 10.93 -8.92 12.01
C LEU A 216 9.91 -9.59 12.96
N PRO A 217 8.62 -9.27 12.85
CA PRO A 217 7.60 -10.04 13.56
C PRO A 217 7.61 -11.50 13.06
N PRO A 218 7.23 -12.48 13.90
CA PRO A 218 7.18 -13.90 13.49
C PRO A 218 6.05 -14.15 12.50
N GLY A 219 6.31 -14.94 11.47
CA GLY A 219 5.33 -15.31 10.46
C GLY A 219 4.73 -14.13 9.67
N TYR A 220 3.68 -14.42 8.93
CA TYR A 220 2.98 -13.41 8.10
C TYR A 220 1.89 -12.69 8.91
N LEU A 221 1.95 -11.38 8.96
CA LEU A 221 0.98 -10.55 9.66
C LEU A 221 0.28 -9.54 8.74
N CYS A 222 -0.89 -9.10 9.16
CA CYS A 222 -1.61 -7.96 8.60
C CYS A 222 -1.79 -6.92 9.70
N CYS A 223 -1.74 -5.63 9.38
CA CYS A 223 -1.95 -4.57 10.37
C CYS A 223 -3.43 -4.44 10.83
N GLY A 224 -4.39 -5.07 10.15
CA GLY A 224 -5.82 -4.97 10.45
C GLY A 224 -6.55 -3.87 9.66
N TYR A 225 -5.85 -2.90 9.08
CA TYR A 225 -6.46 -1.80 8.32
C TYR A 225 -7.43 -2.26 7.23
N PRO A 226 -7.13 -3.28 6.39
CA PRO A 226 -8.05 -3.72 5.35
C PRO A 226 -9.42 -4.15 5.90
N GLN A 227 -9.47 -4.79 7.06
CA GLN A 227 -10.73 -5.17 7.70
C GLN A 227 -11.49 -3.96 8.22
N THR A 228 -10.82 -3.06 8.93
CA THR A 228 -11.43 -1.82 9.45
C THR A 228 -11.97 -0.97 8.31
N SER A 229 -11.19 -0.71 7.27
CA SER A 229 -11.63 0.10 6.13
C SER A 229 -12.78 -0.53 5.33
N ALA A 230 -12.92 -1.85 5.36
CA ALA A 230 -14.06 -2.57 4.79
C ALA A 230 -15.31 -2.58 5.70
N GLY A 231 -15.27 -1.91 6.85
CA GLY A 231 -16.35 -1.88 7.84
C GLY A 231 -16.51 -3.20 8.59
N ASN A 232 -15.40 -3.87 8.90
CA ASN A 232 -15.38 -5.07 9.73
C ASN A 232 -14.51 -4.80 10.96
N ASP A 233 -14.97 -3.87 11.80
CA ASP A 233 -14.20 -3.35 12.93
C ASP A 233 -13.84 -4.45 13.92
N ASP A 234 -14.76 -5.37 14.21
CA ASP A 234 -14.51 -6.45 15.17
C ASP A 234 -13.31 -7.33 14.74
N LYS A 235 -13.23 -7.66 13.44
CA LYS A 235 -12.06 -8.38 12.91
C LYS A 235 -10.80 -7.51 12.86
N GLY A 236 -10.93 -6.24 12.53
CA GLY A 236 -9.82 -5.29 12.54
C GLY A 236 -9.21 -5.15 13.93
N GLN A 237 -10.04 -5.01 14.96
CA GLN A 237 -9.62 -4.94 16.35
C GLN A 237 -9.05 -6.26 16.87
N ALA A 238 -9.64 -7.39 16.50
CA ALA A 238 -9.11 -8.72 16.87
C ALA A 238 -7.67 -8.90 16.33
N ILE A 239 -7.41 -8.52 15.06
CA ILE A 239 -6.06 -8.56 14.48
C ILE A 239 -5.11 -7.61 15.25
N THR A 240 -5.55 -6.38 15.50
CA THR A 240 -4.75 -5.40 16.24
C THR A 240 -4.36 -5.90 17.63
N THR A 241 -5.33 -6.47 18.37
CA THR A 241 -5.10 -7.02 19.71
C THR A 241 -4.15 -8.22 19.67
N ALA A 242 -4.37 -9.16 18.74
CA ALA A 242 -3.51 -10.32 18.58
C ALA A 242 -2.05 -9.92 18.27
N ASN A 243 -1.87 -8.98 17.35
CA ASN A 243 -0.55 -8.47 17.02
C ASN A 243 0.11 -7.74 18.20
N ARG A 244 -0.63 -6.92 18.96
CA ARG A 244 -0.07 -6.27 20.15
C ARG A 244 0.42 -7.27 21.18
N VAL A 245 -0.37 -8.31 21.47
CA VAL A 245 0.04 -9.39 22.38
C VAL A 245 1.30 -10.08 21.85
N LEU A 246 1.34 -10.37 20.55
CA LEU A 246 2.51 -10.98 19.92
C LEU A 246 3.75 -10.08 20.04
N PHE A 247 3.61 -8.78 19.81
CA PHE A 247 4.75 -7.85 19.87
C PHE A 247 5.25 -7.66 21.31
N HIS A 248 4.38 -7.71 22.33
CA HIS A 248 4.83 -7.76 23.73
C HIS A 248 5.64 -9.05 24.01
N ARG A 249 5.23 -10.19 23.45
CA ARG A 249 6.04 -11.41 23.56
C ARG A 249 7.40 -11.26 22.88
N VAL A 250 7.43 -10.69 21.68
CA VAL A 250 8.69 -10.38 20.98
C VAL A 250 9.58 -9.47 21.81
N ALA A 251 9.04 -8.37 22.37
CA ALA A 251 9.78 -7.46 23.23
C ALA A 251 10.36 -8.15 24.47
N ASN A 252 9.60 -9.05 25.10
CA ASN A 252 10.05 -9.82 26.25
C ASN A 252 11.13 -10.85 25.88
N THR A 253 10.99 -11.51 24.74
CA THR A 253 11.95 -12.51 24.25
C THR A 253 13.27 -11.86 23.84
N LEU A 254 13.21 -10.66 23.25
CA LEU A 254 14.37 -9.89 22.79
C LEU A 254 14.71 -8.72 23.73
N ASN A 255 14.50 -8.88 25.04
CA ASN A 255 14.70 -7.84 26.03
C ASN A 255 16.16 -7.33 26.15
N TYR A 256 17.10 -8.02 25.54
CA TYR A 256 18.50 -7.61 25.41
C TYR A 256 18.73 -6.64 24.23
N LEU A 257 17.73 -6.40 23.38
CA LEU A 257 17.78 -5.42 22.30
C LEU A 257 16.99 -4.17 22.69
N ASP A 258 17.65 -3.02 22.67
CA ASP A 258 17.01 -1.73 22.92
C ASP A 258 16.36 -1.19 21.62
N ILE A 259 15.14 -1.65 21.33
CA ILE A 259 14.40 -1.26 20.14
C ILE A 259 13.79 0.13 20.33
N LYS A 260 14.37 1.16 19.71
CA LYS A 260 13.89 2.56 19.76
C LYS A 260 13.18 3.02 18.50
N THR A 261 13.21 2.24 17.42
CA THR A 261 12.58 2.61 16.17
C THR A 261 11.77 1.45 15.62
N VAL A 262 10.50 1.71 15.34
CA VAL A 262 9.62 0.82 14.58
C VAL A 262 9.53 1.37 13.17
N ILE A 263 9.82 0.54 12.17
CA ILE A 263 9.87 0.92 10.77
C ILE A 263 8.71 0.28 10.01
N VAL A 264 8.12 1.04 9.10
CA VAL A 264 7.11 0.58 8.14
C VAL A 264 7.50 0.96 6.72
N SER A 265 6.89 0.28 5.74
CA SER A 265 7.02 0.59 4.31
C SER A 265 5.65 0.60 3.63
N CYS A 266 4.64 1.16 4.29
CA CYS A 266 3.27 1.19 3.77
C CYS A 266 2.42 2.20 4.54
N GLY A 267 1.76 3.12 3.83
CA GLY A 267 0.98 4.18 4.46
C GLY A 267 -0.23 3.69 5.25
N THR A 268 -0.96 2.70 4.75
CA THR A 268 -2.09 2.13 5.50
C THR A 268 -1.63 1.36 6.74
N CYS A 269 -0.43 0.76 6.70
CA CYS A 269 0.17 0.18 7.90
C CYS A 269 0.57 1.26 8.89
N MET A 270 1.16 2.37 8.44
CA MET A 270 1.50 3.51 9.31
C MET A 270 0.28 3.98 10.09
N ASP A 271 -0.82 4.31 9.40
CA ASP A 271 -2.05 4.82 10.04
C ASP A 271 -2.67 3.82 11.05
N GLN A 272 -2.59 2.52 10.76
CA GLN A 272 -3.09 1.52 11.69
C GLN A 272 -2.15 1.30 12.87
N LEU A 273 -0.84 1.27 12.64
CA LEU A 273 0.16 1.01 13.68
C LEU A 273 0.33 2.17 14.65
N LEU A 274 0.00 3.40 14.26
CA LEU A 274 -0.12 4.54 15.20
C LEU A 274 -1.12 4.26 16.34
N LYS A 275 -2.11 3.39 16.11
CA LYS A 275 -3.09 2.96 17.11
C LYS A 275 -2.58 1.84 18.04
N TYR A 276 -1.41 1.26 17.76
CA TYR A 276 -0.87 0.11 18.51
C TYR A 276 -0.21 0.49 19.83
N GLN A 277 0.07 1.79 20.06
CA GLN A 277 0.76 2.27 21.27
C GLN A 277 2.12 1.57 21.47
N PHE A 278 2.97 1.65 20.45
CA PHE A 278 4.27 0.97 20.44
C PHE A 278 5.19 1.39 21.61
N ASP A 279 5.05 2.58 22.14
CA ASP A 279 5.72 3.08 23.36
C ASP A 279 5.49 2.18 24.59
N LYS A 280 4.34 1.49 24.63
CA LYS A 280 4.02 0.50 25.68
C LYS A 280 4.61 -0.88 25.39
N ILE A 281 4.98 -1.17 24.14
CA ILE A 281 5.56 -2.44 23.69
C ILE A 281 7.08 -2.35 23.74
N PHE A 282 7.64 -1.31 23.14
CA PHE A 282 9.06 -0.97 23.14
C PHE A 282 9.21 0.41 23.78
N PRO A 283 9.57 0.54 25.06
CA PRO A 283 9.57 1.81 25.77
C PRO A 283 10.45 2.89 25.12
N GLY A 284 9.86 4.06 24.87
CA GLY A 284 10.53 5.19 24.25
C GLY A 284 10.76 5.06 22.75
N CYS A 285 10.12 4.08 22.08
CA CYS A 285 10.24 3.93 20.62
C CYS A 285 9.39 4.95 19.86
N ARG A 286 9.84 5.23 18.64
CA ARG A 286 9.12 6.02 17.65
C ARG A 286 8.74 5.16 16.44
N LEU A 287 7.68 5.54 15.75
CA LEU A 287 7.23 4.89 14.52
C LEU A 287 7.61 5.76 13.33
N LEU A 288 8.42 5.24 12.41
CA LEU A 288 8.88 5.92 11.20
C LEU A 288 8.60 5.13 9.93
N ASP A 289 8.43 5.85 8.84
CA ASP A 289 8.56 5.26 7.51
C ASP A 289 10.03 5.00 7.16
N ILE A 290 10.30 3.96 6.37
CA ILE A 290 11.67 3.64 5.95
C ILE A 290 12.37 4.83 5.28
N HIS A 291 11.66 5.63 4.47
CA HIS A 291 12.27 6.75 3.75
C HIS A 291 12.68 7.87 4.71
N GLU A 292 11.87 8.16 5.75
CA GLU A 292 12.27 9.08 6.82
C GLU A 292 13.51 8.59 7.55
N TYR A 293 13.54 7.30 7.88
CA TYR A 293 14.69 6.68 8.54
C TYR A 293 15.97 6.77 7.69
N LEU A 294 15.88 6.44 6.39
CA LEU A 294 17.03 6.52 5.49
C LEU A 294 17.53 7.97 5.31
N MET A 295 16.62 8.93 5.24
CA MET A 295 16.97 10.35 5.18
C MET A 295 17.69 10.81 6.46
N GLU A 296 17.20 10.43 7.65
CA GLU A 296 17.86 10.73 8.93
C GLU A 296 19.25 10.11 9.04
N LYS A 297 19.49 8.96 8.39
CA LYS A 297 20.83 8.33 8.28
C LYS A 297 21.72 8.98 7.22
N GLY A 298 21.26 10.06 6.60
CA GLY A 298 22.03 10.81 5.60
C GLY A 298 22.20 10.11 4.26
N LEU A 299 21.39 9.08 3.97
CA LEU A 299 21.45 8.41 2.68
C LEU A 299 20.79 9.28 1.60
N LYS A 300 21.45 9.36 0.45
CA LYS A 300 20.97 10.05 -0.74
C LYS A 300 21.56 9.42 -1.99
N LEU A 301 20.87 9.60 -3.10
CA LEU A 301 21.40 9.25 -4.41
C LEU A 301 22.22 10.42 -4.95
N ASP A 302 23.51 10.22 -5.10
CA ASP A 302 24.40 11.18 -5.73
C ASP A 302 24.78 10.73 -7.14
N GLY A 303 24.81 11.66 -8.10
CA GLY A 303 25.33 11.40 -9.44
C GLY A 303 24.42 10.59 -10.37
N VAL A 304 23.12 10.46 -10.07
CA VAL A 304 22.18 9.84 -11.01
C VAL A 304 21.97 10.77 -12.19
N THR A 305 22.55 10.41 -13.32
CA THR A 305 22.42 11.14 -14.59
C THR A 305 21.42 10.47 -15.51
N GLY A 306 20.78 11.26 -16.39
CA GLY A 306 19.84 10.74 -17.40
C GLY A 306 18.49 10.24 -16.85
N THR A 307 18.25 10.28 -15.53
CA THR A 307 16.98 9.95 -14.92
C THR A 307 16.41 11.12 -14.14
N ARG A 308 15.10 11.35 -14.28
CA ARG A 308 14.33 12.33 -13.52
C ARG A 308 13.19 11.65 -12.79
N TYR A 309 12.82 12.17 -11.63
CA TYR A 309 11.85 11.55 -10.76
C TYR A 309 10.59 12.38 -10.59
N MET A 310 9.46 11.71 -10.66
CA MET A 310 8.18 12.17 -10.11
C MET A 310 7.92 11.40 -8.82
N TYR A 311 7.36 12.06 -7.83
CA TYR A 311 6.90 11.42 -6.60
C TYR A 311 5.39 11.47 -6.49
N HIS A 312 4.75 10.32 -6.33
CA HIS A 312 3.36 10.22 -5.97
C HIS A 312 3.24 10.06 -4.45
N ASP A 313 2.74 11.11 -3.79
CA ASP A 313 2.42 11.02 -2.37
C ASP A 313 1.13 10.23 -2.17
N PRO A 314 1.16 9.11 -1.42
CA PRO A 314 -0.01 8.29 -1.16
C PRO A 314 -1.10 9.05 -0.40
N CYS A 315 -2.37 8.64 -0.58
CA CYS A 315 -3.48 9.19 0.22
C CYS A 315 -3.28 8.97 1.72
N HIS A 316 -2.73 7.81 2.07
CA HIS A 316 -2.20 7.48 3.37
C HIS A 316 -0.68 7.56 3.26
N THR A 317 -0.13 8.78 3.35
CA THR A 317 1.33 8.91 3.35
C THR A 317 1.92 8.24 4.58
N PRO A 318 2.95 7.38 4.41
CA PRO A 318 3.65 6.82 5.56
C PRO A 318 4.60 7.83 6.20
N ILE A 319 5.00 8.85 5.45
CA ILE A 319 5.88 9.92 5.89
C ILE A 319 5.06 10.90 6.75
N LYS A 320 5.26 10.88 8.06
CA LYS A 320 4.45 11.65 9.03
C LYS A 320 5.25 12.73 9.76
N THR A 321 6.55 12.56 9.90
CA THR A 321 7.41 13.48 10.66
C THR A 321 7.89 14.64 9.80
N TYR A 322 8.17 14.37 8.53
CA TYR A 322 8.71 15.35 7.58
C TYR A 322 7.76 15.61 6.42
N ASN A 323 8.03 16.65 5.63
CA ASN A 323 7.30 16.88 4.38
C ASN A 323 7.64 15.76 3.37
N PRO A 324 6.66 15.05 2.82
CA PRO A 324 6.91 13.90 1.93
C PRO A 324 7.72 14.22 0.68
N LEU A 325 7.47 15.38 0.04
CA LEU A 325 8.22 15.79 -1.13
C LEU A 325 9.66 16.19 -0.77
N LYS A 326 9.87 16.78 0.42
CA LYS A 326 11.22 17.06 0.92
C LYS A 326 12.00 15.77 1.13
N VAL A 327 11.41 14.76 1.78
CA VAL A 327 12.04 13.45 1.97
C VAL A 327 12.41 12.82 0.63
N ALA A 328 11.50 12.85 -0.34
CA ALA A 328 11.78 12.33 -1.68
C ALA A 328 12.93 13.09 -2.37
N ASN A 329 12.99 14.43 -2.26
CA ASN A 329 14.09 15.23 -2.82
C ASN A 329 15.43 14.94 -2.14
N ASP A 330 15.44 14.85 -0.81
CA ASP A 330 16.67 14.61 -0.05
C ASP A 330 17.25 13.22 -0.39
N LEU A 331 16.40 12.21 -0.55
CA LEU A 331 16.83 10.85 -0.89
C LEU A 331 17.24 10.68 -2.36
N LEU A 332 16.56 11.34 -3.28
CA LEU A 332 16.72 11.12 -4.73
C LEU A 332 17.66 12.15 -5.40
N GLY A 333 18.29 13.01 -4.63
CA GLY A 333 19.26 13.98 -5.15
C GLY A 333 18.67 15.27 -5.69
N GLY A 334 17.39 15.55 -5.42
CA GLY A 334 16.72 16.82 -5.77
C GLY A 334 15.98 16.80 -7.11
N GLY A 335 15.25 17.89 -7.40
CA GLY A 335 14.51 18.07 -8.66
C GLY A 335 13.30 17.14 -8.82
N VAL A 336 12.79 16.55 -7.76
CA VAL A 336 11.63 15.66 -7.78
C VAL A 336 10.34 16.45 -7.94
N LYS A 337 9.54 16.12 -8.94
CA LYS A 337 8.23 16.75 -9.16
C LYS A 337 7.12 15.97 -8.48
N LEU A 338 6.21 16.67 -7.83
CA LEU A 338 5.04 16.05 -7.20
C LEU A 338 4.01 15.64 -8.24
N SER A 339 3.47 14.43 -8.11
CA SER A 339 2.36 13.89 -8.87
C SER A 339 1.19 13.61 -7.90
N ASP A 340 0.27 14.59 -7.75
CA ASP A 340 -0.66 14.69 -6.61
C ASP A 340 -1.97 13.88 -6.75
N ARG A 341 -2.42 13.56 -7.98
CA ARG A 341 -3.70 12.86 -8.19
C ARG A 341 -3.67 11.43 -7.66
N CYS A 342 -4.84 10.94 -7.19
CA CYS A 342 -5.00 9.57 -6.69
C CYS A 342 -4.55 8.52 -7.71
N CYS A 343 -3.85 7.47 -7.26
CA CYS A 343 -3.38 6.37 -8.11
C CYS A 343 -4.50 5.51 -8.73
N GLY A 344 -5.73 5.60 -8.20
CA GLY A 344 -6.90 4.86 -8.68
C GLY A 344 -7.01 3.42 -8.17
N GLU A 345 -6.10 2.96 -7.31
CA GLU A 345 -6.12 1.57 -6.81
C GLU A 345 -6.86 1.45 -5.47
N SER A 346 -6.59 2.35 -4.51
CA SER A 346 -7.22 2.39 -3.18
C SER A 346 -7.47 1.02 -2.57
N GLY A 347 -6.39 0.27 -2.36
CA GLY A 347 -6.44 -1.07 -1.79
C GLY A 347 -7.14 -2.08 -2.70
N THR A 348 -8.45 -2.06 -2.80
CA THR A 348 -9.22 -3.03 -3.59
C THR A 348 -10.19 -2.38 -4.58
N LEU A 349 -10.21 -1.06 -4.70
CA LEU A 349 -11.18 -0.33 -5.52
C LEU A 349 -11.16 -0.78 -6.99
N ALA A 350 -9.98 -0.99 -7.54
CA ALA A 350 -9.81 -1.43 -8.93
C ALA A 350 -10.44 -2.81 -9.22
N VAL A 351 -10.65 -3.63 -8.21
CA VAL A 351 -11.30 -4.94 -8.31
C VAL A 351 -12.77 -4.89 -7.90
N THR A 352 -13.10 -4.08 -6.89
CA THR A 352 -14.45 -4.01 -6.33
C THR A 352 -15.37 -3.06 -7.10
N ARG A 353 -14.83 -1.95 -7.59
CA ARG A 353 -15.52 -0.90 -8.37
C ARG A 353 -14.62 -0.40 -9.51
N PRO A 354 -14.32 -1.26 -10.52
CA PRO A 354 -13.46 -0.91 -11.66
C PRO A 354 -13.93 0.33 -12.43
N ASP A 355 -15.24 0.58 -12.47
CA ASP A 355 -15.86 1.75 -13.07
C ASP A 355 -15.39 3.06 -12.41
N ILE A 356 -15.40 3.12 -11.09
CA ILE A 356 -14.94 4.29 -10.34
C ILE A 356 -13.42 4.43 -10.46
N SER A 357 -12.71 3.31 -10.33
CA SER A 357 -11.25 3.28 -10.48
C SER A 357 -10.82 3.81 -11.85
N THR A 358 -11.54 3.48 -12.94
CA THR A 358 -11.26 3.99 -14.30
C THR A 358 -11.39 5.51 -14.37
N GLN A 359 -12.42 6.10 -13.74
CA GLN A 359 -12.57 7.56 -13.73
C GLN A 359 -11.43 8.26 -12.98
N VAL A 360 -11.03 7.72 -11.84
CA VAL A 360 -9.91 8.24 -11.04
C VAL A 360 -8.61 8.12 -11.83
N ARG A 361 -8.38 6.96 -12.47
CA ARG A 361 -7.19 6.69 -13.29
C ARG A 361 -7.06 7.61 -14.50
N SER A 362 -8.16 7.97 -15.15
CA SER A 362 -8.14 8.91 -16.27
C SER A 362 -7.50 10.24 -15.87
N ARG A 363 -7.95 10.81 -14.75
CA ARG A 363 -7.42 12.08 -14.21
C ARG A 363 -5.95 11.96 -13.79
N LYS A 364 -5.55 10.80 -13.23
CA LYS A 364 -4.16 10.55 -12.86
C LYS A 364 -3.25 10.47 -14.08
N GLN A 365 -3.70 9.82 -15.15
CA GLN A 365 -2.95 9.73 -16.39
C GLN A 365 -2.73 11.10 -17.03
N GLU A 366 -3.76 11.94 -17.09
CA GLU A 366 -3.65 13.32 -17.59
C GLU A 366 -2.59 14.11 -16.81
N GLU A 367 -2.57 13.96 -15.50
CA GLU A 367 -1.60 14.61 -14.63
C GLU A 367 -0.18 14.09 -14.83
N ILE A 368 0.02 12.75 -14.92
CA ILE A 368 1.33 12.15 -15.22
C ILE A 368 1.90 12.70 -16.53
N ILE A 369 1.08 12.78 -17.58
CA ILE A 369 1.49 13.30 -18.88
C ILE A 369 1.88 14.79 -18.78
N LYS A 370 1.09 15.59 -18.03
CA LYS A 370 1.36 17.01 -17.81
C LYS A 370 2.70 17.20 -17.08
N VAL A 371 2.91 16.53 -15.95
CA VAL A 371 4.15 16.66 -15.17
C VAL A 371 5.36 16.16 -15.95
N ALA A 372 5.20 15.11 -16.75
CA ALA A 372 6.28 14.63 -17.63
C ALA A 372 6.66 15.66 -18.70
N ALA A 373 5.67 16.36 -19.28
CA ALA A 373 5.92 17.43 -20.23
C ALA A 373 6.65 18.61 -19.57
N GLU A 374 6.31 18.98 -18.33
CA GLU A 374 7.00 20.01 -17.55
C GLU A 374 8.47 19.64 -17.30
N ILE A 375 8.75 18.39 -16.91
CA ILE A 375 10.11 17.87 -16.71
C ILE A 375 10.92 17.95 -18.01
N ASN A 376 10.32 17.50 -19.13
CA ASN A 376 11.00 17.54 -20.43
C ASN A 376 11.27 18.98 -20.91
N GLN A 377 10.40 19.94 -20.63
CA GLN A 377 10.60 21.36 -20.96
C GLN A 377 11.76 21.96 -20.15
N GLU A 378 11.85 21.65 -18.86
CA GLU A 378 12.94 22.13 -17.99
C GLU A 378 14.30 21.54 -18.36
N THR A 379 14.34 20.36 -18.97
CA THR A 379 15.58 19.65 -19.36
C THR A 379 15.95 19.81 -20.84
N ALA A 380 15.18 20.59 -21.61
CA ALA A 380 15.24 20.70 -23.08
C ALA A 380 16.57 21.17 -23.70
N SER A 381 17.67 21.25 -22.94
CA SER A 381 18.95 21.67 -23.49
C SER A 381 19.92 20.54 -23.86
N THR A 382 19.71 19.27 -23.44
CA THR A 382 20.74 18.26 -23.69
C THR A 382 20.31 16.81 -23.91
N GLU A 383 19.26 16.27 -23.28
CA GLU A 383 18.88 14.85 -23.46
C GLU A 383 17.42 14.63 -23.02
N ASN A 384 16.68 13.73 -23.69
CA ASN A 384 15.39 13.24 -23.19
C ASN A 384 15.64 12.35 -21.97
N PRO A 385 15.44 12.80 -20.73
CA PRO A 385 15.72 12.02 -19.56
C PRO A 385 14.71 10.86 -19.44
N LYS A 386 15.17 9.73 -18.92
CA LYS A 386 14.27 8.68 -18.47
C LYS A 386 13.48 9.21 -17.27
N ILE A 387 12.15 9.26 -17.37
CA ILE A 387 11.30 9.69 -16.26
C ILE A 387 10.79 8.44 -15.52
N LYS A 388 10.90 8.44 -14.19
CA LYS A 388 10.31 7.41 -13.32
C LYS A 388 9.34 8.03 -12.33
N LEU A 389 8.24 7.32 -12.06
CA LEU A 389 7.23 7.71 -11.08
C LEU A 389 7.38 6.86 -9.82
N LEU A 390 7.86 7.46 -8.74
CA LEU A 390 8.13 6.76 -7.48
C LEU A 390 7.02 7.01 -6.46
N THR A 391 6.85 6.06 -5.55
CA THR A 391 5.88 6.14 -4.44
C THR A 391 6.42 5.50 -3.17
N SER A 392 5.73 5.74 -2.04
CA SER A 392 6.01 5.17 -0.72
C SER A 392 4.88 4.26 -0.20
N CYS A 393 4.03 3.72 -1.10
CA CYS A 393 2.94 2.81 -0.71
C CYS A 393 2.77 1.67 -1.73
N PRO A 394 2.75 0.38 -1.30
CA PRO A 394 2.61 -0.75 -2.21
C PRO A 394 1.29 -0.77 -2.99
N SER A 395 0.18 -0.32 -2.39
CA SER A 395 -1.10 -0.18 -3.11
C SER A 395 -1.01 0.86 -4.23
N CYS A 396 -0.30 1.98 -3.99
CA CYS A 396 -0.07 2.97 -5.03
C CYS A 396 0.84 2.43 -6.12
N LEU A 397 1.89 1.68 -5.77
CA LEU A 397 2.76 1.02 -6.75
C LEU A 397 1.95 0.14 -7.71
N GLN A 398 1.00 -0.65 -7.20
CA GLN A 398 0.11 -1.45 -8.05
C GLN A 398 -0.69 -0.59 -9.03
N GLY A 399 -1.30 0.50 -8.55
CA GLY A 399 -2.08 1.40 -9.38
C GLY A 399 -1.22 2.13 -10.42
N LEU A 400 -0.08 2.66 -9.99
CA LEU A 400 0.83 3.43 -10.84
C LEU A 400 1.51 2.59 -11.91
N SER A 401 1.85 1.33 -11.62
CA SER A 401 2.43 0.40 -12.61
C SER A 401 1.50 0.13 -13.80
N ARG A 402 0.21 0.44 -13.68
CA ARG A 402 -0.78 0.24 -14.75
C ARG A 402 -0.81 1.35 -15.80
N TYR A 403 -0.04 2.43 -15.60
CA TYR A 403 0.03 3.54 -16.56
C TYR A 403 1.17 3.40 -17.57
N ASN A 404 2.09 2.47 -17.38
CA ASN A 404 3.30 2.35 -18.19
C ASN A 404 3.00 2.21 -19.71
N ASP A 405 2.03 1.39 -20.07
CA ASP A 405 1.65 1.15 -21.49
C ASP A 405 1.10 2.41 -22.19
N ASP A 406 0.51 3.34 -21.44
CA ASP A 406 -0.11 4.54 -22.00
C ASP A 406 0.80 5.78 -21.93
N THR A 407 1.74 5.80 -20.97
CA THR A 407 2.58 6.97 -20.70
C THR A 407 4.05 6.74 -20.99
N GLY A 408 4.49 5.49 -21.14
CA GLY A 408 5.91 5.11 -21.24
C GLY A 408 6.68 5.31 -19.92
N ILE A 409 6.02 5.69 -18.82
CA ILE A 409 6.66 6.01 -17.54
C ILE A 409 6.58 4.80 -16.61
N GLU A 410 7.74 4.33 -16.20
CA GLU A 410 7.90 3.24 -15.25
C GLU A 410 7.57 3.71 -13.83
N ALA A 411 6.74 2.95 -13.10
CA ALA A 411 6.49 3.19 -11.70
C ALA A 411 7.34 2.25 -10.83
N ASP A 412 7.92 2.77 -9.74
CA ASP A 412 8.68 1.99 -8.77
C ASP A 412 8.51 2.56 -7.35
N TYR A 413 9.20 1.98 -6.41
CA TYR A 413 9.19 2.35 -5.00
C TYR A 413 10.50 3.07 -4.63
N ILE A 414 10.44 4.14 -3.82
CA ILE A 414 11.65 4.94 -3.50
C ILE A 414 12.77 4.04 -2.94
N VAL A 415 12.50 3.22 -1.91
CA VAL A 415 13.53 2.36 -1.30
C VAL A 415 14.07 1.30 -2.27
N VAL A 416 13.27 0.84 -3.24
CA VAL A 416 13.74 -0.10 -4.29
C VAL A 416 14.67 0.61 -5.26
N GLU A 417 14.34 1.83 -5.67
CA GLU A 417 15.21 2.64 -6.52
C GLU A 417 16.53 2.98 -5.80
N MET A 418 16.46 3.32 -4.51
CA MET A 418 17.67 3.53 -3.71
C MET A 418 18.55 2.27 -3.62
N ALA A 419 17.94 1.10 -3.36
CA ALA A 419 18.68 -0.15 -3.31
C ALA A 419 19.37 -0.47 -4.63
N LYS A 420 18.70 -0.26 -5.78
CA LYS A 420 19.29 -0.44 -7.11
C LYS A 420 20.53 0.43 -7.34
N HIS A 421 20.50 1.66 -6.90
CA HIS A 421 21.60 2.61 -7.12
C HIS A 421 22.73 2.47 -6.09
N LEU A 422 22.40 2.27 -4.81
CA LEU A 422 23.40 2.22 -3.74
C LEU A 422 24.03 0.84 -3.56
N LEU A 423 23.29 -0.23 -3.85
CA LEU A 423 23.75 -1.62 -3.67
C LEU A 423 24.03 -2.34 -4.99
N GLY A 424 23.70 -1.72 -6.13
CA GLY A 424 23.91 -2.30 -7.47
C GLY A 424 22.71 -3.07 -8.04
N SER A 425 22.83 -3.49 -9.29
CA SER A 425 21.74 -4.16 -10.03
C SER A 425 21.36 -5.53 -9.48
N THR A 426 22.29 -6.23 -8.83
CA THR A 426 22.15 -7.55 -8.20
C THR A 426 21.80 -7.48 -6.72
N TRP A 427 21.44 -6.31 -6.21
CA TRP A 427 21.24 -6.05 -4.78
C TRP A 427 20.34 -7.07 -4.09
N MET A 428 19.32 -7.57 -4.78
CA MET A 428 18.34 -8.49 -4.19
C MET A 428 18.94 -9.86 -3.96
N GLU A 429 19.62 -10.40 -4.96
CA GLU A 429 20.32 -11.68 -4.91
C GLU A 429 21.44 -11.64 -3.88
N ASP A 430 22.22 -10.57 -3.89
CA ASP A 430 23.36 -10.35 -2.98
C ASP A 430 22.89 -10.23 -1.53
N TYR A 431 21.79 -9.49 -1.30
CA TYR A 431 21.19 -9.38 0.03
C TYR A 431 20.68 -10.73 0.53
N ILE A 432 19.92 -11.48 -0.31
CA ILE A 432 19.38 -12.79 0.07
C ILE A 432 20.52 -13.77 0.39
N ALA A 433 21.56 -13.78 -0.41
CA ALA A 433 22.74 -14.63 -0.18
C ALA A 433 23.45 -14.26 1.13
N SER A 434 23.74 -12.98 1.35
CA SER A 434 24.42 -12.48 2.55
C SER A 434 23.59 -12.72 3.82
N ALA A 435 22.30 -12.45 3.78
CA ALA A 435 21.40 -12.68 4.91
C ALA A 435 21.33 -14.18 5.28
N ASN A 436 21.19 -15.06 4.30
CA ASN A 436 21.16 -16.51 4.54
C ASN A 436 22.51 -17.09 4.97
N ASN A 437 23.62 -16.43 4.67
CA ASN A 437 24.97 -16.85 5.07
C ASN A 437 25.40 -16.21 6.39
N GLY A 438 24.70 -16.54 7.48
CA GLY A 438 25.01 -16.09 8.85
C GLY A 438 24.47 -14.71 9.23
N GLY A 439 23.71 -14.03 8.36
CA GLY A 439 23.08 -12.74 8.67
C GLY A 439 21.73 -12.85 9.41
N ILE A 440 21.17 -14.05 9.59
CA ILE A 440 19.87 -14.25 10.23
C ILE A 440 20.01 -15.09 11.50
N GLU A 441 19.74 -14.46 12.62
CA GLU A 441 19.51 -15.17 13.88
C GLU A 441 18.02 -15.53 13.99
N ARG A 442 17.75 -16.77 14.38
CA ARG A 442 16.39 -17.32 14.55
C ARG A 442 16.11 -17.56 16.02
N VAL A 443 15.38 -16.64 16.64
CA VAL A 443 15.05 -16.73 18.07
C VAL A 443 13.71 -17.38 18.23
N LEU A 444 13.64 -18.43 19.05
CA LEU A 444 12.38 -19.11 19.36
C LEU A 444 11.50 -18.22 20.26
N LEU A 445 10.21 -18.06 19.90
CA LEU A 445 9.25 -17.22 20.61
C LEU A 445 8.54 -17.97 21.74
#